data_af5981d797f9417ea4988e56190cc8dc
#
_entry.id   af5981d797f9417ea4988e56190cc8dc
#
_cell.length_a   1.000
_cell.length_b   1.000
_cell.length_c   1.000
_cell.angle_alpha   90.00
_cell.angle_beta   90.00
_cell.angle_gamma   90.00
#
_symmetry.space_group_name_H-M   'P 1'
#
loop_
_entity.id
_entity.type
_entity.pdbx_description
1 polymer ?
#
loop_
_entity_poly.entity_id
_entity_poly.type
_entity_poly.pdbx_seq_one_letter_code
_entity_poly.pdbx_strand_id
1 'polypeptide(L)'
;MQLAWILWLASVLPPQAADSLCLSATVYLEARDQSARGQQAVAEVALRREESGLWGDSMCDVVTARKQFAPTIVSPRTRLGNTEAWAQAVSIAIESERNWALPPGERKEIVPGASHFMAHAIAAPSWRNAYQVATIGDHTFLRVQRLRPREG
;
A
#
# COMPACT_ATOMS: atom_id res chain seq x y z
N MET A 1 2.81 -4.90 19.47
CA MET A 1 4.10 -5.16 18.80
C MET A 1 4.56 -3.85 18.14
N GLN A 2 5.80 -3.52 18.28
CA GLN A 2 6.36 -2.32 17.66
C GLN A 2 6.66 -2.55 16.18
N LEU A 3 6.51 -1.52 15.37
CA LEU A 3 6.82 -1.56 13.93
C LEU A 3 8.24 -2.08 13.64
N ALA A 4 9.23 -1.66 14.42
CA ALA A 4 10.61 -2.13 14.25
C ALA A 4 10.74 -3.66 14.34
N TRP A 5 9.98 -4.31 15.22
CA TRP A 5 9.94 -5.76 15.34
C TRP A 5 9.34 -6.44 14.11
N ILE A 6 8.28 -5.85 13.56
CA ILE A 6 7.63 -6.36 12.36
C ILE A 6 8.58 -6.27 11.17
N LEU A 7 9.26 -5.15 10.99
CA LEU A 7 10.22 -4.97 9.90
C LEU A 7 11.44 -5.88 10.05
N TRP A 8 11.91 -6.09 11.29
CA TRP A 8 12.98 -7.05 11.55
C TRP A 8 12.53 -8.48 11.22
N LEU A 9 11.34 -8.88 11.69
CA LEU A 9 10.79 -10.21 11.39
C LEU A 9 10.66 -10.42 9.87
N ALA A 10 10.16 -9.43 9.14
CA ALA A 10 10.08 -9.47 7.69
C ALA A 10 11.45 -9.70 7.02
N SER A 11 12.53 -9.17 7.62
CA SER A 11 13.89 -9.31 7.06
C SER A 11 14.45 -10.74 7.16
N VAL A 12 13.89 -11.58 8.03
CA VAL A 12 14.35 -12.96 8.26
C VAL A 12 13.37 -14.03 7.77
N LEU A 13 12.19 -13.64 7.36
CA LEU A 13 11.17 -14.54 6.82
C LEU A 13 11.42 -14.88 5.33
N PRO A 14 10.89 -16.02 4.85
CA PRO A 14 10.82 -16.27 3.41
C PRO A 14 10.12 -15.13 2.66
N PRO A 15 10.47 -14.84 1.39
CA PRO A 15 9.96 -13.66 0.66
C PRO A 15 8.44 -13.51 0.65
N GLN A 16 7.69 -14.58 0.44
CA GLN A 16 6.22 -14.50 0.43
C GLN A 16 5.64 -14.11 1.79
N ALA A 17 6.15 -14.69 2.87
CA ALA A 17 5.71 -14.35 4.21
C ALA A 17 6.13 -12.93 4.60
N ALA A 18 7.33 -12.51 4.22
CA ALA A 18 7.82 -11.15 4.41
C ALA A 18 6.93 -10.14 3.69
N ASP A 19 6.57 -10.39 2.46
CA ASP A 19 5.73 -9.51 1.65
C ASP A 19 4.33 -9.36 2.25
N SER A 20 3.72 -10.46 2.69
CA SER A 20 2.41 -10.42 3.37
C SER A 20 2.47 -9.64 4.68
N LEU A 21 3.55 -9.77 5.43
CA LEU A 21 3.74 -9.03 6.68
C LEU A 21 3.94 -7.53 6.43
N CYS A 22 4.74 -7.17 5.45
CA CYS A 22 4.97 -5.77 5.06
C CYS A 22 3.69 -5.12 4.54
N LEU A 23 2.92 -5.81 3.71
CA LEU A 23 1.62 -5.31 3.23
C LEU A 23 0.62 -5.15 4.37
N SER A 24 0.53 -6.12 5.27
CA SER A 24 -0.35 -6.05 6.45
C SER A 24 -0.04 -4.86 7.34
N ALA A 25 1.23 -4.62 7.62
CA ALA A 25 1.67 -3.47 8.42
C ALA A 25 1.30 -2.14 7.74
N THR A 26 1.42 -2.08 6.43
CA THR A 26 1.07 -0.89 5.64
C THR A 26 -0.43 -0.63 5.68
N VAL A 27 -1.25 -1.62 5.43
CA VAL A 27 -2.72 -1.51 5.52
C VAL A 27 -3.14 -1.08 6.92
N TYR A 28 -2.56 -1.66 7.97
CA TYR A 28 -2.83 -1.27 9.34
C TYR A 28 -2.51 0.21 9.60
N LEU A 29 -1.30 0.63 9.26
CA LEU A 29 -0.84 1.99 9.55
C LEU A 29 -1.56 3.05 8.72
N GLU A 30 -1.90 2.73 7.48
CA GLU A 30 -2.55 3.67 6.56
C GLU A 30 -4.06 3.75 6.73
N ALA A 31 -4.71 2.64 7.08
CA ALA A 31 -6.14 2.51 6.86
C ALA A 31 -6.91 1.71 7.93
N ARG A 32 -6.35 1.47 9.12
CA ARG A 32 -7.02 0.65 10.15
C ARG A 32 -8.39 1.17 10.58
N ASP A 33 -8.64 2.44 10.43
CA ASP A 33 -9.90 3.13 10.75
C ASP A 33 -10.84 3.26 9.55
N GLN A 34 -10.43 2.75 8.39
CA GLN A 34 -11.22 2.79 7.16
C GLN A 34 -12.07 1.52 7.01
N SER A 35 -13.05 1.59 6.09
CA SER A 35 -13.81 0.42 5.67
C SER A 35 -12.92 -0.66 5.06
N ALA A 36 -13.42 -1.90 5.00
CA ALA A 36 -12.72 -2.99 4.31
C ALA A 36 -12.39 -2.62 2.85
N ARG A 37 -13.29 -1.94 2.16
CA ARG A 37 -13.07 -1.45 0.79
C ARG A 37 -11.93 -0.44 0.72
N GLY A 38 -11.85 0.48 1.67
CA GLY A 38 -10.76 1.46 1.76
C GLY A 38 -9.42 0.80 2.04
N GLN A 39 -9.39 -0.20 2.91
CA GLN A 39 -8.19 -1.00 3.19
C GLN A 39 -7.73 -1.80 1.97
N GLN A 40 -8.66 -2.42 1.25
CA GLN A 40 -8.38 -3.13 0.00
C GLN A 40 -7.81 -2.19 -1.06
N ALA A 41 -8.33 -0.97 -1.16
CA ALA A 41 -7.82 0.03 -2.11
C ALA A 41 -6.37 0.43 -1.80
N VAL A 42 -6.01 0.58 -0.54
CA VAL A 42 -4.62 0.84 -0.11
C VAL A 42 -3.72 -0.34 -0.48
N ALA A 43 -4.13 -1.56 -0.20
CA ALA A 43 -3.39 -2.77 -0.57
C ALA A 43 -3.19 -2.86 -2.10
N GLU A 44 -4.22 -2.53 -2.87
CA GLU A 44 -4.18 -2.56 -4.33
C GLU A 44 -3.17 -1.56 -4.91
N VAL A 45 -3.06 -0.37 -4.35
CA VAL A 45 -2.03 0.61 -4.73
C VAL A 45 -0.63 0.05 -4.49
N ALA A 46 -0.39 -0.56 -3.33
CA ALA A 46 0.91 -1.15 -3.00
C ALA A 46 1.26 -2.31 -3.95
N LEU A 47 0.31 -3.18 -4.24
CA LEU A 47 0.49 -4.31 -5.17
C LEU A 47 0.76 -3.84 -6.61
N ARG A 48 0.06 -2.81 -7.05
CA ARG A 48 0.30 -2.20 -8.38
C ARG A 48 1.67 -1.57 -8.48
N ARG A 49 2.15 -0.93 -7.42
CA ARG A 49 3.51 -0.39 -7.36
C ARG A 49 4.56 -1.49 -7.42
N GLU A 50 4.37 -2.61 -6.71
CA GLU A 50 5.27 -3.75 -6.78
C GLU A 50 5.33 -4.32 -8.20
N GLU A 51 4.19 -4.54 -8.84
CA GLU A 51 4.11 -5.05 -10.21
C GLU A 51 4.80 -4.14 -11.22
N SER A 52 4.76 -2.83 -11.01
CA SER A 52 5.42 -1.86 -11.90
C SER A 52 6.94 -1.91 -11.85
N GLY A 53 7.51 -2.40 -10.76
CA GLY A 53 8.97 -2.42 -10.52
C GLY A 53 9.61 -1.07 -10.27
N LEU A 54 8.85 0.02 -10.24
CA LEU A 54 9.38 1.40 -10.15
C LEU A 54 9.78 1.80 -8.73
N TRP A 55 9.25 1.13 -7.72
CA TRP A 55 9.50 1.44 -6.30
C TRP A 55 10.27 0.35 -5.56
N GLY A 56 10.62 -0.73 -6.21
CA GLY A 56 11.34 -1.87 -5.65
C GLY A 56 10.86 -3.21 -6.22
N ASP A 57 11.55 -4.29 -5.87
CA ASP A 57 11.34 -5.62 -6.44
C ASP A 57 10.51 -6.53 -5.53
N SER A 58 10.29 -6.13 -4.29
CA SER A 58 9.45 -6.85 -3.31
C SER A 58 8.46 -5.91 -2.66
N MET A 59 7.43 -6.48 -2.02
CA MET A 59 6.47 -5.67 -1.26
C MET A 59 7.16 -4.91 -0.12
N CYS A 60 8.09 -5.55 0.58
CA CYS A 60 8.84 -4.87 1.64
C CYS A 60 9.65 -3.69 1.09
N ASP A 61 10.28 -3.82 -0.07
CA ASP A 61 10.99 -2.71 -0.73
C ASP A 61 10.04 -1.57 -1.10
N VAL A 62 8.88 -1.90 -1.65
CA VAL A 62 7.86 -0.91 -2.06
C VAL A 62 7.40 -0.10 -0.87
N VAL A 63 7.01 -0.76 0.23
CA VAL A 63 6.40 -0.07 1.39
C VAL A 63 7.44 0.61 2.29
N THR A 64 8.70 0.23 2.19
CA THR A 64 9.81 0.88 2.88
C THR A 64 10.59 1.85 2.00
N ALA A 65 10.16 2.07 0.77
CA ALA A 65 10.69 3.12 -0.07
C ALA A 65 10.48 4.48 0.61
N ARG A 66 11.52 5.30 0.62
CA ARG A 66 11.57 6.52 1.43
C ARG A 66 10.38 7.45 1.17
N LYS A 67 9.65 7.80 2.25
CA LYS A 67 8.52 8.74 2.27
C LYS A 67 7.33 8.35 1.36
N GLN A 68 7.17 7.06 1.04
CA GLN A 68 6.06 6.63 0.19
C GLN A 68 4.87 6.09 0.99
N PHE A 69 5.13 5.34 2.05
CA PHE A 69 4.10 4.73 2.89
C PHE A 69 4.39 4.96 4.37
N ALA A 70 3.34 4.79 5.19
CA ALA A 70 3.41 4.99 6.64
C ALA A 70 4.57 4.28 7.34
N PRO A 71 5.00 3.05 6.98
CA PRO A 71 6.16 2.42 7.62
C PRO A 71 7.44 3.25 7.62
N THR A 72 7.61 4.17 6.67
CA THR A 72 8.79 5.05 6.62
C THR A 72 8.56 6.43 7.22
N ILE A 73 7.30 6.76 7.52
CA ILE A 73 6.89 8.10 7.99
C ILE A 73 6.69 8.10 9.51
N VAL A 74 6.12 7.00 10.04
CA VAL A 74 5.87 6.87 11.48
C VAL A 74 7.13 6.40 12.23
N SER A 75 7.18 6.64 13.54
CA SER A 75 8.27 6.16 14.37
C SER A 75 8.40 4.63 14.34
N PRO A 76 9.61 4.06 14.30
CA PRO A 76 9.82 2.62 14.46
C PRO A 76 9.29 2.07 15.79
N ARG A 77 9.09 2.91 16.78
CA ARG A 77 8.50 2.56 18.09
C ARG A 77 6.97 2.54 18.07
N THR A 78 6.35 2.92 16.97
CA THR A 78 4.89 2.87 16.80
C THR A 78 4.39 1.47 17.08
N ARG A 79 3.39 1.35 17.95
CA ARG A 79 2.78 0.06 18.31
C ARG A 79 1.59 -0.24 17.43
N LEU A 80 1.54 -1.45 16.91
CA LEU A 80 0.38 -2.00 16.22
C LEU A 80 -0.43 -2.82 17.25
N GLY A 81 -1.02 -2.10 18.20
CA GLY A 81 -1.59 -2.70 19.42
C GLY A 81 -3.07 -3.06 19.33
N ASN A 82 -3.79 -2.65 18.29
CA ASN A 82 -5.18 -3.03 18.09
C ASN A 82 -5.24 -4.39 17.39
N THR A 83 -5.46 -5.46 18.16
CA THR A 83 -5.44 -6.84 17.69
C THR A 83 -6.50 -7.11 16.62
N GLU A 84 -7.71 -6.57 16.78
CA GLU A 84 -8.78 -6.74 15.78
C GLU A 84 -8.43 -6.04 14.47
N ALA A 85 -7.94 -4.81 14.53
CA ALA A 85 -7.52 -4.07 13.37
C ALA A 85 -6.32 -4.73 12.66
N TRP A 86 -5.41 -5.33 13.43
CA TRP A 86 -4.29 -6.09 12.89
C TRP A 86 -4.76 -7.35 12.17
N ALA A 87 -5.64 -8.13 12.77
CA ALA A 87 -6.22 -9.32 12.13
C ALA A 87 -6.96 -8.96 10.84
N GLN A 88 -7.70 -7.86 10.84
CA GLN A 88 -8.36 -7.33 9.65
C GLN A 88 -7.35 -6.96 8.56
N ALA A 89 -6.29 -6.23 8.91
CA ALA A 89 -5.25 -5.83 7.97
C ALA A 89 -4.55 -7.04 7.34
N VAL A 90 -4.26 -8.08 8.13
CA VAL A 90 -3.68 -9.34 7.63
C VAL A 90 -4.64 -10.03 6.66
N SER A 91 -5.91 -10.13 7.00
CA SER A 91 -6.95 -10.72 6.13
C SER A 91 -7.07 -9.96 4.81
N ILE A 92 -7.12 -8.64 4.86
CA ILE A 92 -7.17 -7.77 3.67
C ILE A 92 -5.91 -7.96 2.81
N ALA A 93 -4.73 -8.00 3.41
CA ALA A 93 -3.48 -8.20 2.68
C ALA A 93 -3.48 -9.54 1.92
N ILE A 94 -3.83 -10.63 2.60
CA ILE A 94 -3.85 -11.97 1.99
C ILE A 94 -4.89 -12.05 0.87
N GLU A 95 -6.09 -11.57 1.08
CA GLU A 95 -7.14 -11.56 0.05
C GLU A 95 -6.74 -10.71 -1.16
N SER A 96 -6.14 -9.55 -0.91
CA SER A 96 -5.65 -8.66 -1.97
C SER A 96 -4.53 -9.29 -2.78
N GLU A 97 -3.58 -9.97 -2.13
CA GLU A 97 -2.51 -10.70 -2.80
C GLU A 97 -3.05 -11.83 -3.67
N ARG A 98 -4.04 -12.59 -3.19
CA ARG A 98 -4.70 -13.66 -3.97
C ARG A 98 -5.40 -13.10 -5.20
N ASN A 99 -6.12 -11.99 -5.06
CA ASN A 99 -6.76 -11.33 -6.19
C ASN A 99 -5.71 -10.82 -7.20
N TRP A 100 -4.63 -10.26 -6.72
CA TRP A 100 -3.57 -9.71 -7.58
C TRP A 100 -2.77 -10.78 -8.30
N ALA A 101 -2.68 -12.00 -7.75
CA ALA A 101 -2.06 -13.16 -8.38
C ALA A 101 -2.85 -13.70 -9.60
N LEU A 102 -4.12 -13.31 -9.74
CA LEU A 102 -4.91 -13.64 -10.92
C LEU A 102 -4.36 -12.93 -12.16
N PRO A 103 -4.61 -13.46 -13.38
CA PRO A 103 -4.34 -12.71 -14.60
C PRO A 103 -5.00 -11.33 -14.57
N PRO A 104 -4.37 -10.27 -15.10
CA PRO A 104 -4.89 -8.90 -15.00
C PRO A 104 -6.36 -8.74 -15.39
N GLY A 105 -6.82 -9.42 -16.43
CA GLY A 105 -8.21 -9.35 -16.88
C GLY A 105 -9.23 -10.01 -15.94
N GLU A 106 -8.78 -10.81 -14.98
CA GLU A 106 -9.63 -11.52 -14.00
C GLU A 106 -9.61 -10.86 -12.62
N ARG A 107 -8.74 -9.87 -12.42
CA ARG A 107 -8.63 -9.14 -11.15
C ARG A 107 -9.88 -8.27 -10.92
N LYS A 108 -10.35 -8.25 -9.67
CA LYS A 108 -11.35 -7.29 -9.23
C LYS A 108 -10.63 -6.06 -8.70
N GLU A 109 -10.44 -5.07 -9.54
CA GLU A 109 -9.80 -3.83 -9.16
C GLU A 109 -10.81 -2.88 -8.50
N ILE A 110 -10.44 -2.31 -7.35
CA ILE A 110 -11.27 -1.34 -6.61
C ILE A 110 -10.96 0.08 -7.08
N VAL A 111 -9.68 0.36 -7.34
CA VAL A 111 -9.19 1.66 -7.79
C VAL A 111 -8.34 1.49 -9.06
N PRO A 112 -8.95 1.18 -10.21
CA PRO A 112 -8.23 0.85 -11.42
C PRO A 112 -7.20 1.91 -11.81
N GLY A 113 -5.94 1.50 -11.99
CA GLY A 113 -4.84 2.38 -12.38
C GLY A 113 -4.30 3.30 -11.28
N ALA A 114 -4.89 3.31 -10.08
CA ALA A 114 -4.39 4.16 -9.00
C ALA A 114 -3.01 3.71 -8.54
N SER A 115 -2.07 4.67 -8.53
CA SER A 115 -0.68 4.48 -8.09
C SER A 115 -0.36 5.27 -6.83
N HIS A 116 -1.24 6.17 -6.42
CA HIS A 116 -1.08 7.06 -5.27
C HIS A 116 -2.40 7.21 -4.52
N PHE A 117 -2.30 7.56 -3.25
CA PHE A 117 -3.44 8.01 -2.45
C PHE A 117 -3.00 9.07 -1.45
N MET A 118 -3.97 9.83 -0.97
CA MET A 118 -3.75 10.89 0.01
C MET A 118 -4.98 11.03 0.91
N ALA A 119 -4.77 11.49 2.14
CA ALA A 119 -5.87 11.85 3.02
C ALA A 119 -6.54 13.15 2.52
N HIS A 120 -7.87 13.21 2.56
CA HIS A 120 -8.63 14.40 2.13
C HIS A 120 -8.25 15.69 2.84
N ALA A 121 -7.87 15.60 4.12
CA ALA A 121 -7.51 16.77 4.92
C ALA A 121 -6.20 17.43 4.49
N ILE A 122 -5.44 16.77 3.63
CA ILE A 122 -4.19 17.29 3.09
C ILE A 122 -4.51 18.00 1.78
N ALA A 123 -4.03 19.23 1.62
CA ALA A 123 -4.16 19.96 0.36
C ALA A 123 -3.64 19.11 -0.80
N ALA A 124 -4.38 19.09 -1.90
CA ALA A 124 -3.99 18.32 -3.08
C ALA A 124 -2.55 18.65 -3.48
N PRO A 125 -1.65 17.66 -3.53
CA PRO A 125 -0.31 17.91 -4.01
C PRO A 125 -0.40 18.39 -5.46
N SER A 126 0.45 19.33 -5.83
CA SER A 126 0.59 19.83 -7.19
C SER A 126 1.28 18.79 -8.10
N TRP A 127 0.78 17.56 -8.07
CA TRP A 127 1.29 16.52 -8.96
C TRP A 127 0.81 16.80 -10.38
N ARG A 128 1.76 17.06 -11.24
CA ARG A 128 1.47 17.15 -12.68
C ARG A 128 0.99 15.81 -13.19
N ASN A 129 -0.06 15.81 -14.00
CA ASN A 129 -0.64 14.60 -14.61
C ASN A 129 -1.23 13.62 -13.58
N ALA A 130 -1.79 14.12 -12.51
CA ALA A 130 -2.54 13.32 -11.54
C ALA A 130 -4.03 13.32 -11.90
N TYR A 131 -4.63 12.14 -11.96
CA TYR A 131 -6.05 11.94 -12.23
C TYR A 131 -6.71 11.28 -11.03
N GLN A 132 -7.78 11.85 -10.53
CA GLN A 132 -8.55 11.24 -9.46
C GLN A 132 -9.29 10.02 -9.99
N VAL A 133 -9.07 8.87 -9.36
CA VAL A 133 -9.74 7.61 -9.71
C VAL A 133 -10.97 7.40 -8.84
N ALA A 134 -10.84 7.55 -7.55
CA ALA A 134 -11.92 7.36 -6.58
C ALA A 134 -11.62 8.07 -5.26
N THR A 135 -12.69 8.30 -4.50
CA THR A 135 -12.65 8.70 -3.11
C THR A 135 -13.33 7.61 -2.29
N ILE A 136 -12.61 7.04 -1.33
CA ILE A 136 -13.14 6.00 -0.43
C ILE A 136 -12.79 6.38 1.00
N GLY A 137 -13.82 6.63 1.83
CA GLY A 137 -13.62 7.11 3.19
C GLY A 137 -12.79 8.41 3.21
N ASP A 138 -11.73 8.40 3.98
CA ASP A 138 -10.84 9.56 4.16
C ASP A 138 -9.72 9.66 3.11
N HIS A 139 -9.69 8.76 2.13
CA HIS A 139 -8.64 8.72 1.12
C HIS A 139 -9.15 9.06 -0.29
N THR A 140 -8.37 9.85 -1.00
CA THR A 140 -8.49 10.05 -2.45
C THR A 140 -7.41 9.25 -3.14
N PHE A 141 -7.80 8.44 -4.11
CA PHE A 141 -6.92 7.59 -4.92
C PHE A 141 -6.69 8.22 -6.28
N LEU A 142 -5.44 8.24 -6.71
CA LEU A 142 -5.00 8.98 -7.89
C LEU A 142 -4.14 8.09 -8.79
N ARG A 143 -4.34 8.28 -10.09
CA ARG A 143 -3.41 7.80 -11.10
C ARG A 143 -2.47 8.94 -11.45
N VAL A 144 -1.17 8.73 -11.24
CA VAL A 144 -0.13 9.69 -11.62
C VAL A 144 0.62 9.12 -12.80
N GLN A 145 0.55 9.81 -13.94
CA GLN A 145 1.33 9.45 -15.12
C GLN A 145 2.75 9.99 -14.96
N ARG A 146 3.74 9.10 -14.95
CA ARG A 146 5.12 9.52 -15.13
C ARG A 146 5.34 9.86 -16.59
N LEU A 147 5.82 11.08 -16.85
CA LEU A 147 6.38 11.40 -18.15
C LEU A 147 7.57 10.48 -18.37
N ARG A 148 7.55 9.67 -19.44
CA ARG A 148 8.76 8.99 -19.88
C ARG A 148 9.81 10.07 -20.16
N PRO A 149 11.08 9.89 -19.75
CA PRO A 149 12.14 10.74 -20.28
C PRO A 149 12.03 10.71 -21.80
N ARG A 150 12.02 11.87 -22.42
CA ARG A 150 12.15 11.93 -23.88
C ARG A 150 13.50 11.28 -24.20
N GLU A 151 13.46 10.15 -24.88
CA GLU A 151 14.63 9.63 -25.55
C GLU A 151 15.02 10.70 -26.57
N GLY A 152 16.07 11.41 -26.22
CA GLY A 152 16.71 12.38 -27.13
C GLY A 152 17.67 11.67 -28.05
#